data_c38ba8d0e804ec7f865f614dfa71c207
#
_entry.id   c38ba8d0e804ec7f865f614dfa71c207
#
_cell.length_a   1.000
_cell.length_b   1.000
_cell.length_c   1.000
_cell.angle_alpha   90.00
_cell.angle_beta   90.00
_cell.angle_gamma   90.00
#
_symmetry.space_group_name_H-M   'P 1'
#
loop_
_entity.id
_entity.type
_entity.pdbx_description
1 polymer ?
#
loop_
_entity_poly.entity_id
_entity_poly.type
_entity_poly.pdbx_seq_one_letter_code
_entity_poly.pdbx_strand_id
1 'polypeptide(L)'
;DAYDDVANQSVTAAVADDETPGITVTQGRSYPANTVAEYGSTYTVEVNLTIEPSSEVVLSVSSADTGEVTVSPSTLTFTASAWPASQTLTFTGVDDDVDDDNVVVDVTISVVDASSDNAYDTVGDKTLAITNTDDDTAGFTLSTTSVSVAETGTTDTFTVVLDSQPEGNVVIIAHLADPADQDEAQVGSPLTFTSSNWDTPKTFTITGRDDPDLDGEQQAIFTVRVDDDESHDGYDDVTDQTVTATVADDEPVIDPPPPTTTSLVIDPPPPTTTSTTSTTSTTSTTSTTSTT
;
A
#
# COMPACT_ATOMS: atom_id res chain seq x y z
N ASP A 1 50.68 -83.84 -25.44
CA ASP A 1 49.29 -83.50 -25.66
C ASP A 1 49.21 -82.48 -26.82
N ALA A 2 48.31 -82.75 -27.82
CA ALA A 2 48.28 -81.95 -29.03
C ALA A 2 47.76 -80.46 -28.81
N TYR A 3 47.53 -80.08 -27.57
CA TYR A 3 46.98 -78.80 -27.22
C TYR A 3 47.90 -77.99 -26.27
N ASP A 4 49.09 -78.49 -25.95
CA ASP A 4 49.98 -77.77 -25.04
C ASP A 4 50.66 -76.53 -25.64
N ASP A 5 50.62 -76.38 -26.97
CA ASP A 5 51.20 -75.27 -27.71
C ASP A 5 50.15 -74.24 -28.21
N VAL A 6 48.87 -74.36 -27.76
CA VAL A 6 47.91 -73.38 -28.14
C VAL A 6 48.09 -72.11 -27.32
N ALA A 7 48.48 -71.02 -27.98
CA ALA A 7 48.62 -69.69 -27.37
C ALA A 7 47.30 -69.23 -26.82
N ASN A 8 47.35 -68.68 -25.61
CA ASN A 8 46.18 -68.05 -25.01
C ASN A 8 45.61 -66.98 -25.95
N GLN A 9 44.34 -67.09 -26.25
CA GLN A 9 43.60 -66.08 -27.00
C GLN A 9 43.00 -65.09 -25.99
N SER A 10 43.28 -63.80 -26.16
CA SER A 10 42.61 -62.72 -25.43
C SER A 10 41.49 -62.11 -26.26
N VAL A 11 40.31 -62.04 -25.71
CA VAL A 11 39.21 -61.31 -26.29
C VAL A 11 39.08 -59.97 -25.53
N THR A 12 39.23 -58.87 -26.25
CA THR A 12 38.99 -57.54 -25.71
C THR A 12 37.59 -57.15 -26.10
N ALA A 13 36.72 -56.99 -25.11
CA ALA A 13 35.39 -56.40 -25.30
C ALA A 13 35.52 -54.91 -25.01
N ALA A 14 35.20 -54.07 -25.97
CA ALA A 14 34.96 -52.64 -25.72
C ALA A 14 33.52 -52.50 -25.23
N VAL A 15 33.35 -52.02 -24.02
CA VAL A 15 32.05 -51.59 -23.49
C VAL A 15 31.96 -50.11 -23.77
N ALA A 16 30.95 -49.71 -24.50
CA ALA A 16 30.65 -48.26 -24.68
C ALA A 16 30.03 -47.73 -23.39
N ASP A 17 30.54 -46.59 -22.95
CA ASP A 17 29.97 -45.77 -21.88
C ASP A 17 28.75 -45.03 -22.46
N ASP A 18 27.57 -45.19 -21.91
CA ASP A 18 26.34 -44.61 -22.34
C ASP A 18 25.77 -43.56 -21.35
N GLU A 19 26.46 -43.36 -20.24
CA GLU A 19 26.17 -42.31 -19.28
C GLU A 19 26.65 -40.94 -19.77
N THR A 20 25.82 -39.90 -19.52
CA THR A 20 26.13 -38.54 -19.95
C THR A 20 26.25 -37.61 -18.73
N PRO A 21 27.36 -36.86 -18.61
CA PRO A 21 27.49 -35.83 -17.58
C PRO A 21 26.37 -34.79 -17.65
N GLY A 22 25.89 -34.39 -16.52
CA GLY A 22 24.82 -33.42 -16.42
C GLY A 22 24.57 -32.92 -15.01
N ILE A 23 23.78 -31.88 -14.91
CA ILE A 23 23.31 -31.30 -13.65
C ILE A 23 21.81 -31.51 -13.59
N THR A 24 21.31 -32.06 -12.48
CA THR A 24 19.88 -32.15 -12.17
C THR A 24 19.55 -31.25 -11.00
N VAL A 25 18.40 -30.55 -11.12
CA VAL A 25 17.85 -29.72 -10.05
C VAL A 25 16.50 -30.30 -9.68
N THR A 26 16.38 -30.69 -8.41
CA THR A 26 15.13 -31.20 -7.85
C THR A 26 14.52 -30.13 -7.00
N GLN A 27 13.29 -29.72 -7.36
CA GLN A 27 12.58 -28.65 -6.63
C GLN A 27 12.19 -29.13 -5.23
N GLY A 28 12.31 -28.23 -4.26
CA GLY A 28 11.77 -28.39 -2.91
C GLY A 28 10.23 -28.45 -2.92
N ARG A 29 9.66 -28.84 -1.78
CA ARG A 29 8.18 -29.00 -1.62
C ARG A 29 7.51 -27.69 -1.19
N SER A 30 7.99 -26.53 -1.60
CA SER A 30 7.29 -25.27 -1.36
C SER A 30 6.12 -25.11 -2.33
N TYR A 31 5.02 -24.54 -1.86
CA TYR A 31 3.90 -24.18 -2.72
C TYR A 31 3.56 -22.68 -2.52
N PRO A 32 3.52 -21.91 -3.58
CA PRO A 32 3.85 -22.27 -4.97
C PRO A 32 5.35 -22.61 -5.15
N ALA A 33 5.65 -23.44 -6.15
CA ALA A 33 7.04 -23.80 -6.44
C ALA A 33 7.79 -22.62 -7.07
N ASN A 34 9.09 -22.51 -6.83
CA ASN A 34 9.95 -21.43 -7.32
C ASN A 34 9.48 -20.03 -6.90
N THR A 35 8.88 -19.90 -5.74
CA THR A 35 8.39 -18.62 -5.22
C THR A 35 9.00 -18.33 -3.88
N VAL A 36 9.45 -17.11 -3.71
CA VAL A 36 9.81 -16.45 -2.46
C VAL A 36 8.94 -15.21 -2.30
N ALA A 37 8.93 -14.62 -1.13
CA ALA A 37 8.23 -13.35 -0.87
C ALA A 37 9.23 -12.34 -0.32
N GLU A 38 9.00 -11.08 -0.59
CA GLU A 38 9.89 -9.96 -0.23
C GLU A 38 10.18 -9.90 1.26
N TYR A 39 9.20 -10.16 2.11
CA TYR A 39 9.43 -10.19 3.56
C TYR A 39 10.49 -11.23 4.02
N GLY A 40 11.36 -11.71 3.12
CA GLY A 40 12.51 -12.59 3.41
C GLY A 40 12.16 -14.06 3.48
N SER A 41 11.09 -14.53 2.81
CA SER A 41 10.81 -15.96 2.75
C SER A 41 11.86 -16.72 1.93
N THR A 42 11.96 -18.03 2.13
CA THR A 42 12.98 -18.85 1.46
C THR A 42 12.37 -20.02 0.70
N TYR A 43 13.00 -20.34 -0.44
CA TYR A 43 12.74 -21.54 -1.22
C TYR A 43 14.04 -22.33 -1.42
N THR A 44 14.00 -23.66 -1.40
CA THR A 44 15.20 -24.49 -1.56
C THR A 44 15.06 -25.48 -2.70
N VAL A 45 16.19 -25.77 -3.35
CA VAL A 45 16.31 -26.86 -4.32
C VAL A 45 17.52 -27.72 -4.01
N GLU A 46 17.47 -28.98 -4.44
CA GLU A 46 18.60 -29.91 -4.38
C GLU A 46 19.25 -30.02 -5.75
N VAL A 47 20.58 -29.83 -5.80
CA VAL A 47 21.39 -29.93 -7.01
C VAL A 47 22.24 -31.21 -6.92
N ASN A 48 22.22 -32.01 -7.99
CA ASN A 48 22.98 -33.26 -8.10
C ASN A 48 23.69 -33.32 -9.45
N LEU A 49 24.82 -34.07 -9.49
CA LEU A 49 25.42 -34.54 -10.73
C LEU A 49 24.75 -35.84 -11.20
N THR A 50 24.63 -36.05 -12.51
CA THR A 50 23.99 -37.25 -13.11
C THR A 50 24.88 -38.48 -13.03
N ILE A 51 26.23 -38.32 -13.07
CA ILE A 51 27.22 -39.36 -12.97
C ILE A 51 28.29 -39.00 -11.94
N GLU A 52 29.06 -40.02 -11.48
CA GLU A 52 30.20 -39.83 -10.59
C GLU A 52 31.32 -39.07 -11.32
N PRO A 53 31.80 -37.92 -10.79
CA PRO A 53 32.91 -37.20 -11.40
C PRO A 53 34.25 -37.90 -11.10
N SER A 54 35.17 -37.87 -12.07
CA SER A 54 36.51 -38.44 -11.87
C SER A 54 37.44 -37.51 -11.07
N SER A 55 37.14 -36.23 -11.05
CA SER A 55 37.75 -35.19 -10.22
C SER A 55 36.68 -34.21 -9.70
N GLU A 56 37.09 -33.16 -9.02
CA GLU A 56 36.15 -32.15 -8.50
C GLU A 56 35.35 -31.49 -9.62
N VAL A 57 34.06 -31.21 -9.38
CA VAL A 57 33.22 -30.38 -10.20
C VAL A 57 32.74 -29.19 -9.36
N VAL A 58 33.01 -27.99 -9.83
CA VAL A 58 32.66 -26.73 -9.20
C VAL A 58 31.54 -26.04 -10.03
N LEU A 59 30.42 -25.77 -9.40
CA LEU A 59 29.36 -25.02 -10.00
C LEU A 59 29.32 -23.62 -9.39
N SER A 60 29.22 -22.59 -10.23
CA SER A 60 28.87 -21.22 -9.82
C SER A 60 27.37 -21.01 -9.91
N VAL A 61 26.83 -20.23 -8.97
CA VAL A 61 25.40 -19.87 -8.93
C VAL A 61 25.26 -18.37 -8.82
N SER A 62 24.49 -17.77 -9.72
CA SER A 62 24.29 -16.34 -9.75
C SER A 62 22.83 -15.98 -9.97
N SER A 63 22.33 -15.00 -9.21
CA SER A 63 21.05 -14.33 -9.47
C SER A 63 21.25 -13.23 -10.52
N ALA A 64 20.28 -13.05 -11.42
CA ALA A 64 20.28 -11.96 -12.39
C ALA A 64 19.95 -10.62 -11.70
N ASP A 65 19.16 -10.67 -10.62
CA ASP A 65 18.86 -9.52 -9.79
C ASP A 65 18.94 -9.89 -8.30
N THR A 66 19.91 -9.30 -7.62
CA THR A 66 20.12 -9.51 -6.18
C THR A 66 19.35 -8.51 -5.32
N GLY A 67 18.73 -7.52 -5.91
CA GLY A 67 17.77 -6.63 -5.28
C GLY A 67 16.47 -7.35 -4.96
N GLU A 68 16.13 -8.36 -5.77
CA GLU A 68 14.91 -9.13 -5.67
C GLU A 68 15.12 -10.51 -5.04
N VAL A 69 16.08 -11.27 -5.55
CA VAL A 69 16.35 -12.64 -5.12
C VAL A 69 17.81 -12.87 -4.87
N THR A 70 18.17 -13.25 -3.66
CA THR A 70 19.50 -13.74 -3.33
C THR A 70 19.55 -15.25 -3.31
N VAL A 71 20.73 -15.83 -3.58
CA VAL A 71 20.98 -17.28 -3.55
C VAL A 71 22.19 -17.64 -2.72
N SER A 72 22.08 -18.70 -1.94
CA SER A 72 23.17 -19.20 -1.10
C SER A 72 23.21 -20.74 -1.07
N PRO A 73 24.40 -21.35 -1.17
CA PRO A 73 25.70 -20.73 -1.45
C PRO A 73 25.84 -20.32 -2.93
N SER A 74 26.75 -19.40 -3.24
CA SER A 74 27.05 -18.99 -4.64
C SER A 74 27.98 -19.96 -5.37
N THR A 75 28.43 -21.04 -4.69
CA THR A 75 29.30 -22.08 -5.28
C THR A 75 28.97 -23.42 -4.65
N LEU A 76 28.82 -24.44 -5.48
CA LEU A 76 28.68 -25.84 -5.08
C LEU A 76 29.91 -26.63 -5.54
N THR A 77 30.44 -27.50 -4.69
CA THR A 77 31.62 -28.34 -5.01
C THR A 77 31.28 -29.80 -4.82
N PHE A 78 31.30 -30.58 -5.90
CA PHE A 78 31.06 -32.02 -5.88
C PHE A 78 32.38 -32.78 -6.05
N THR A 79 32.54 -33.83 -5.26
CA THR A 79 33.71 -34.73 -5.34
C THR A 79 33.26 -36.16 -5.55
N ALA A 80 34.09 -37.02 -6.16
CA ALA A 80 33.81 -38.43 -6.33
C ALA A 80 33.45 -39.12 -5.00
N SER A 81 34.15 -38.77 -3.90
CA SER A 81 33.91 -39.37 -2.60
C SER A 81 32.57 -38.98 -1.93
N ALA A 82 32.00 -37.87 -2.37
CA ALA A 82 30.70 -37.39 -1.85
C ALA A 82 29.53 -37.79 -2.75
N TRP A 83 29.79 -38.19 -4.01
CA TRP A 83 28.72 -38.61 -4.93
C TRP A 83 28.03 -39.89 -4.40
N PRO A 84 26.70 -40.05 -4.48
CA PRO A 84 25.69 -39.20 -5.17
C PRO A 84 25.00 -38.17 -4.27
N ALA A 85 25.63 -37.65 -3.24
CA ALA A 85 24.98 -36.67 -2.35
C ALA A 85 24.61 -35.38 -3.06
N SER A 86 23.40 -34.90 -2.81
CA SER A 86 22.93 -33.62 -3.27
C SER A 86 23.54 -32.46 -2.46
N GLN A 87 23.50 -31.26 -3.03
CA GLN A 87 23.75 -30.03 -2.32
C GLN A 87 22.55 -29.09 -2.45
N THR A 88 22.24 -28.37 -1.37
CA THR A 88 21.07 -27.50 -1.29
C THR A 88 21.44 -26.08 -1.70
N LEU A 89 20.64 -25.47 -2.57
CA LEU A 89 20.60 -24.03 -2.78
C LEU A 89 19.38 -23.48 -2.07
N THR A 90 19.56 -22.32 -1.42
CA THR A 90 18.50 -21.54 -0.77
C THR A 90 18.37 -20.22 -1.50
N PHE A 91 17.17 -19.94 -2.00
CA PHE A 91 16.78 -18.64 -2.54
C PHE A 91 16.05 -17.87 -1.43
N THR A 92 16.31 -16.58 -1.35
CA THR A 92 15.67 -15.68 -0.36
C THR A 92 15.15 -14.47 -1.09
N GLY A 93 13.88 -14.12 -0.92
CA GLY A 93 13.30 -12.86 -1.37
C GLY A 93 13.94 -11.69 -0.63
N VAL A 94 14.12 -10.61 -1.32
CA VAL A 94 14.65 -9.36 -0.77
C VAL A 94 13.49 -8.38 -0.68
N ASP A 95 13.36 -7.77 0.48
CA ASP A 95 12.33 -6.82 0.86
C ASP A 95 12.73 -5.42 0.40
N ASP A 96 11.82 -4.73 -0.26
CA ASP A 96 11.93 -3.29 -0.47
C ASP A 96 10.58 -2.61 -0.13
N ASP A 97 10.33 -1.41 -0.51
CA ASP A 97 9.10 -0.68 -0.17
C ASP A 97 8.35 -0.22 -1.45
N VAL A 98 8.69 -0.77 -2.62
CA VAL A 98 8.14 -0.39 -3.93
C VAL A 98 7.03 -1.34 -4.35
N ASP A 99 5.85 -0.83 -4.67
CA ASP A 99 4.80 -1.62 -5.33
C ASP A 99 5.19 -1.79 -6.81
N ASP A 100 5.90 -2.89 -7.13
CA ASP A 100 6.40 -3.20 -8.48
C ASP A 100 5.84 -4.51 -9.04
N ASP A 101 4.79 -5.04 -8.42
CA ASP A 101 4.22 -6.36 -8.72
C ASP A 101 5.21 -7.52 -8.42
N ASN A 102 4.78 -8.75 -8.74
CA ASN A 102 5.63 -9.93 -8.55
C ASN A 102 6.74 -9.99 -9.60
N VAL A 103 7.99 -9.92 -9.20
CA VAL A 103 9.18 -9.95 -10.08
C VAL A 103 9.68 -11.37 -10.30
N VAL A 104 10.03 -11.72 -11.54
CA VAL A 104 10.61 -13.01 -11.90
C VAL A 104 12.09 -12.86 -12.20
N VAL A 105 12.93 -13.50 -11.39
CA VAL A 105 14.39 -13.44 -11.49
C VAL A 105 14.95 -14.77 -11.98
N ASP A 106 15.80 -14.72 -12.98
CA ASP A 106 16.56 -15.87 -13.46
C ASP A 106 17.80 -16.12 -12.59
N VAL A 107 17.88 -17.31 -11.99
CA VAL A 107 19.08 -17.79 -11.29
C VAL A 107 19.77 -18.85 -12.14
N THR A 108 21.03 -18.61 -12.47
CA THR A 108 21.83 -19.47 -13.36
C THR A 108 22.84 -20.29 -12.56
N ILE A 109 22.90 -21.59 -12.86
CA ILE A 109 23.88 -22.55 -12.36
C ILE A 109 24.77 -22.96 -13.54
N SER A 110 26.07 -22.70 -13.47
CA SER A 110 27.05 -22.94 -14.54
C SER A 110 28.23 -23.75 -14.01
N VAL A 111 28.80 -24.63 -14.83
CA VAL A 111 30.06 -25.29 -14.54
C VAL A 111 31.22 -24.32 -14.61
N VAL A 112 32.13 -24.34 -13.65
CA VAL A 112 33.39 -23.58 -13.67
C VAL A 112 34.46 -24.46 -14.30
N ASP A 113 34.56 -24.47 -15.64
CA ASP A 113 35.42 -25.40 -16.42
C ASP A 113 36.85 -25.46 -15.93
N ALA A 114 37.48 -24.31 -15.60
CA ALA A 114 38.84 -24.24 -15.14
C ALA A 114 39.12 -24.96 -13.78
N SER A 115 38.05 -25.29 -13.05
CA SER A 115 38.09 -25.90 -11.72
C SER A 115 37.28 -27.20 -11.66
N SER A 116 36.87 -27.73 -12.80
CA SER A 116 35.96 -28.88 -12.87
C SER A 116 36.57 -30.05 -13.66
N ASP A 117 36.01 -31.24 -13.48
CA ASP A 117 36.26 -32.40 -14.32
C ASP A 117 35.91 -32.08 -15.79
N ASN A 118 36.88 -32.29 -16.70
CA ASN A 118 36.74 -31.97 -18.13
C ASN A 118 35.53 -32.69 -18.79
N ALA A 119 35.03 -33.77 -18.20
CA ALA A 119 33.82 -34.44 -18.69
C ALA A 119 32.58 -33.53 -18.56
N TYR A 120 32.62 -32.55 -17.65
CA TYR A 120 31.52 -31.61 -17.40
C TYR A 120 31.63 -30.29 -18.18
N ASP A 121 32.74 -30.01 -18.90
CA ASP A 121 32.99 -28.76 -19.62
C ASP A 121 31.89 -28.45 -20.69
N THR A 122 31.23 -29.51 -21.20
CA THR A 122 30.18 -29.35 -22.22
C THR A 122 28.75 -29.33 -21.64
N VAL A 123 28.64 -29.37 -20.33
CA VAL A 123 27.32 -29.33 -19.67
C VAL A 123 26.77 -27.91 -19.71
N GLY A 124 25.63 -27.75 -20.36
CA GLY A 124 24.97 -26.44 -20.47
C GLY A 124 24.42 -25.96 -19.13
N ASP A 125 24.38 -24.63 -19.00
CA ASP A 125 23.82 -23.94 -17.84
C ASP A 125 22.40 -24.39 -17.53
N LYS A 126 22.05 -24.32 -16.23
CA LYS A 126 20.67 -24.50 -15.76
C LYS A 126 20.16 -23.18 -15.25
N THR A 127 19.04 -22.71 -15.80
CA THR A 127 18.34 -21.51 -15.33
C THR A 127 17.07 -21.90 -14.60
N LEU A 128 16.85 -21.26 -13.47
CA LEU A 128 15.69 -21.36 -12.63
C LEU A 128 15.03 -19.99 -12.57
N ALA A 129 13.80 -19.88 -13.03
CA ALA A 129 13.00 -18.67 -12.84
C ALA A 129 12.39 -18.72 -11.42
N ILE A 130 12.78 -17.78 -10.58
CA ILE A 130 12.28 -17.62 -9.21
C ILE A 130 11.41 -16.36 -9.18
N THR A 131 10.18 -16.49 -8.69
CA THR A 131 9.29 -15.35 -8.49
C THR A 131 9.49 -14.79 -7.08
N ASN A 132 9.82 -13.51 -6.96
CA ASN A 132 9.65 -12.74 -5.73
C ASN A 132 8.22 -12.20 -5.72
N THR A 133 7.49 -12.40 -4.65
CA THR A 133 6.12 -11.86 -4.52
C THR A 133 6.17 -10.59 -3.71
N ASP A 134 5.66 -9.54 -4.34
CA ASP A 134 5.46 -8.22 -3.78
C ASP A 134 4.40 -8.25 -2.68
N ASP A 135 4.61 -7.56 -1.58
CA ASP A 135 3.65 -7.35 -0.48
C ASP A 135 3.35 -5.85 -0.23
N ASP A 136 3.89 -4.96 -1.05
CA ASP A 136 3.59 -3.55 -1.04
C ASP A 136 2.32 -3.20 -1.85
N THR A 137 1.80 -2.03 -1.65
CA THR A 137 0.64 -1.53 -2.40
C THR A 137 0.65 -0.01 -2.44
N ALA A 138 0.59 0.54 -3.64
CA ALA A 138 0.51 1.98 -3.84
C ALA A 138 -0.74 2.56 -3.17
N GLY A 139 -0.53 3.61 -2.40
CA GLY A 139 -1.58 4.24 -1.62
C GLY A 139 -1.10 5.45 -0.86
N PHE A 140 -2.02 6.08 -0.14
CA PHE A 140 -1.69 7.11 0.82
C PHE A 140 -2.61 7.06 2.04
N THR A 141 -2.06 7.42 3.19
CA THR A 141 -2.78 7.48 4.47
C THR A 141 -2.94 8.92 4.94
N LEU A 142 -4.16 9.25 5.39
CA LEU A 142 -4.51 10.53 6.01
C LEU A 142 -4.44 10.44 7.54
N SER A 143 -3.90 11.47 8.21
CA SER A 143 -3.86 11.51 9.69
C SER A 143 -5.25 11.65 10.31
N THR A 144 -6.19 12.25 9.60
CA THR A 144 -7.60 12.40 10.00
C THR A 144 -8.47 12.64 8.77
N THR A 145 -9.75 12.29 8.86
CA THR A 145 -10.76 12.55 7.84
C THR A 145 -11.70 13.70 8.22
N SER A 146 -11.41 14.40 9.34
CA SER A 146 -12.20 15.57 9.77
C SER A 146 -11.31 16.63 10.41
N VAL A 147 -11.62 17.90 10.12
CA VAL A 147 -10.99 19.09 10.68
C VAL A 147 -12.07 20.09 11.06
N SER A 148 -11.72 21.10 11.88
CA SER A 148 -12.68 22.15 12.29
C SER A 148 -12.03 23.51 12.14
N VAL A 149 -12.70 24.39 11.41
CA VAL A 149 -12.31 25.77 11.18
C VAL A 149 -13.49 26.70 11.46
N ALA A 150 -13.28 28.00 11.41
CA ALA A 150 -14.34 29.00 11.50
C ALA A 150 -14.14 30.07 10.42
N GLU A 151 -15.20 30.74 10.03
CA GLU A 151 -15.22 31.81 9.01
C GLU A 151 -14.34 32.99 9.38
N THR A 152 -14.05 33.18 10.68
CA THR A 152 -13.02 34.12 11.14
C THR A 152 -11.62 33.91 10.54
N GLY A 153 -11.43 32.93 9.64
CA GLY A 153 -10.16 32.60 9.01
C GLY A 153 -9.26 31.71 9.86
N THR A 154 -9.82 30.95 10.78
CA THR A 154 -9.03 29.96 11.54
C THR A 154 -8.56 28.83 10.62
N THR A 155 -7.49 28.16 11.04
CA THR A 155 -6.89 27.06 10.28
C THR A 155 -6.84 25.79 11.10
N ASP A 156 -7.03 24.64 10.40
CA ASP A 156 -6.74 23.31 10.92
C ASP A 156 -5.97 22.52 9.88
N THR A 157 -5.40 21.39 10.24
CA THR A 157 -4.46 20.66 9.38
C THR A 157 -4.70 19.16 9.41
N PHE A 158 -4.41 18.52 8.29
CA PHE A 158 -4.20 17.07 8.24
C PHE A 158 -2.91 16.75 7.49
N THR A 159 -2.35 15.58 7.73
CA THR A 159 -1.16 15.13 7.03
C THR A 159 -1.48 13.97 6.10
N VAL A 160 -0.67 13.85 5.06
CA VAL A 160 -0.64 12.76 4.08
C VAL A 160 0.73 12.12 4.11
N VAL A 161 0.78 10.81 4.01
CA VAL A 161 2.00 10.00 3.80
C VAL A 161 1.67 8.94 2.75
N LEU A 162 2.61 8.58 1.88
CA LEU A 162 2.41 7.47 0.97
C LEU A 162 2.58 6.14 1.70
N ASP A 163 1.96 5.08 1.20
CA ASP A 163 1.97 3.75 1.81
C ASP A 163 3.09 2.87 1.23
N SER A 164 3.62 3.20 0.02
CA SER A 164 4.78 2.56 -0.61
C SER A 164 5.73 3.60 -1.22
N GLN A 165 6.97 3.18 -1.53
CA GLN A 165 7.98 4.04 -2.14
C GLN A 165 7.73 4.20 -3.65
N PRO A 166 7.53 5.41 -4.16
CA PRO A 166 7.34 5.62 -5.58
C PRO A 166 8.66 5.61 -6.35
N GLU A 167 8.70 5.02 -7.54
CA GLU A 167 9.83 5.12 -8.46
C GLU A 167 10.00 6.52 -9.07
N GLY A 168 8.93 7.31 -9.12
CA GLY A 168 8.89 8.69 -9.61
C GLY A 168 8.26 9.64 -8.60
N ASN A 169 8.01 10.88 -9.01
CA ASN A 169 7.28 11.82 -8.16
C ASN A 169 5.80 11.44 -8.09
N VAL A 170 5.19 11.65 -6.91
CA VAL A 170 3.74 11.55 -6.70
C VAL A 170 3.24 12.88 -6.16
N VAL A 171 2.26 13.45 -6.83
CA VAL A 171 1.62 14.71 -6.45
C VAL A 171 0.25 14.43 -5.88
N ILE A 172 0.04 14.80 -4.63
CA ILE A 172 -1.28 14.71 -3.98
C ILE A 172 -1.91 16.08 -4.01
N ILE A 173 -3.14 16.15 -4.51
CA ILE A 173 -3.97 17.34 -4.52
C ILE A 173 -5.18 17.17 -3.61
N ALA A 174 -5.65 18.28 -3.07
CA ALA A 174 -6.93 18.34 -2.37
C ALA A 174 -7.76 19.46 -3.00
N HIS A 175 -9.03 19.20 -3.24
CA HIS A 175 -9.97 20.19 -3.81
C HIS A 175 -11.36 19.97 -3.23
N LEU A 176 -12.18 21.01 -3.25
CA LEU A 176 -13.58 20.91 -2.83
C LEU A 176 -14.34 19.93 -3.72
N ALA A 177 -15.08 19.03 -3.10
CA ALA A 177 -15.94 18.08 -3.79
C ALA A 177 -17.13 18.79 -4.46
N ASP A 178 -17.67 19.86 -3.81
CA ASP A 178 -18.66 20.76 -4.38
C ASP A 178 -18.06 22.17 -4.53
N PRO A 179 -18.02 22.74 -5.74
CA PRO A 179 -17.59 24.12 -5.93
C PRO A 179 -18.50 25.17 -5.25
N ALA A 180 -19.69 24.79 -4.79
CA ALA A 180 -20.57 25.67 -4.02
C ALA A 180 -19.99 25.98 -2.63
N ASP A 181 -19.16 25.08 -2.08
CA ASP A 181 -18.55 25.23 -0.75
C ASP A 181 -17.29 26.13 -0.77
N GLN A 182 -16.99 26.78 -1.89
CA GLN A 182 -15.79 27.62 -2.03
C GLN A 182 -15.78 28.84 -1.11
N ASP A 183 -16.96 29.26 -0.65
CA ASP A 183 -17.13 30.39 0.25
C ASP A 183 -16.93 29.98 1.72
N GLU A 184 -17.01 28.67 2.02
CA GLU A 184 -16.86 28.09 3.36
C GLU A 184 -15.40 27.87 3.77
N ALA A 185 -14.64 27.22 2.90
CA ALA A 185 -13.26 26.86 3.21
C ALA A 185 -12.37 26.76 1.97
N GLN A 186 -11.06 26.83 2.20
CA GLN A 186 -10.03 26.63 1.18
C GLN A 186 -8.93 25.71 1.70
N VAL A 187 -8.25 25.02 0.76
CA VAL A 187 -7.13 24.13 1.03
C VAL A 187 -5.83 24.70 0.44
N GLY A 188 -4.70 24.31 1.03
CA GLY A 188 -3.36 24.69 0.57
C GLY A 188 -2.94 24.07 -0.77
N SER A 189 -1.69 24.34 -1.16
CA SER A 189 -1.10 23.88 -2.43
C SER A 189 -0.87 22.38 -2.44
N PRO A 190 -0.75 21.75 -3.66
CA PRO A 190 -0.38 20.35 -3.82
C PRO A 190 0.87 19.93 -3.05
N LEU A 191 0.93 18.66 -2.67
CA LEU A 191 2.06 18.04 -1.97
C LEU A 191 2.77 17.09 -2.94
N THR A 192 4.08 17.26 -3.11
CA THR A 192 4.88 16.37 -3.97
C THR A 192 5.74 15.46 -3.12
N PHE A 193 5.60 14.15 -3.32
CA PHE A 193 6.43 13.10 -2.73
C PHE A 193 7.45 12.59 -3.76
N THR A 194 8.54 12.03 -3.25
CA THR A 194 9.63 11.45 -4.05
C THR A 194 10.08 10.15 -3.37
N SER A 195 10.84 9.31 -4.06
CA SER A 195 11.43 8.10 -3.50
C SER A 195 12.28 8.30 -2.22
N SER A 196 12.68 9.52 -1.91
CA SER A 196 13.49 9.83 -0.72
C SER A 196 12.71 10.43 0.45
N ASN A 197 11.41 10.74 0.28
CA ASN A 197 10.60 11.37 1.32
C ASN A 197 9.13 10.91 1.33
N TRP A 198 8.84 9.78 0.72
CA TRP A 198 7.50 9.20 0.60
C TRP A 198 6.89 8.85 1.98
N ASP A 199 7.72 8.37 2.90
CA ASP A 199 7.39 7.99 4.27
C ASP A 199 7.31 9.17 5.26
N THR A 200 7.62 10.39 4.78
CA THR A 200 7.61 11.59 5.61
C THR A 200 6.28 12.33 5.48
N PRO A 201 5.44 12.40 6.53
CA PRO A 201 4.16 13.07 6.46
C PRO A 201 4.25 14.52 6.01
N LYS A 202 3.44 14.93 5.03
CA LYS A 202 3.30 16.32 4.55
C LYS A 202 1.93 16.85 4.90
N THR A 203 1.83 18.17 5.07
CA THR A 203 0.67 18.82 5.67
C THR A 203 -0.14 19.61 4.66
N PHE A 204 -1.44 19.32 4.58
CA PHE A 204 -2.44 20.27 4.07
C PHE A 204 -2.96 21.14 5.20
N THR A 205 -3.17 22.41 4.88
CA THR A 205 -3.82 23.37 5.77
C THR A 205 -5.16 23.74 5.17
N ILE A 206 -6.22 23.57 5.93
CA ILE A 206 -7.57 24.06 5.62
C ILE A 206 -7.75 25.38 6.37
N THR A 207 -8.34 26.37 5.69
CA THR A 207 -8.63 27.68 6.24
C THR A 207 -10.11 27.98 6.00
N GLY A 208 -10.84 28.33 7.07
CA GLY A 208 -12.20 28.84 6.97
C GLY A 208 -12.23 30.18 6.23
N ARG A 209 -13.30 30.44 5.51
CA ARG A 209 -13.50 31.68 4.74
C ARG A 209 -14.69 32.43 5.30
N ASP A 210 -14.52 33.75 5.40
CA ASP A 210 -15.50 34.69 5.84
C ASP A 210 -16.52 34.98 4.71
N ASP A 211 -17.81 34.82 4.96
CA ASP A 211 -18.87 35.28 4.10
C ASP A 211 -19.91 36.10 4.93
N PRO A 212 -20.91 36.77 4.33
CA PRO A 212 -21.82 37.63 5.08
C PRO A 212 -23.13 36.93 5.48
N ASP A 213 -23.28 35.64 5.25
CA ASP A 213 -24.55 34.92 5.39
C ASP A 213 -24.63 34.25 6.76
N LEU A 214 -25.64 34.53 7.55
CA LEU A 214 -25.92 33.84 8.81
C LEU A 214 -26.62 32.51 8.50
N ASP A 215 -25.89 31.46 8.19
CA ASP A 215 -26.45 30.18 7.77
C ASP A 215 -26.11 29.03 8.74
N GLY A 216 -25.36 29.31 9.81
CA GLY A 216 -24.97 28.38 10.86
C GLY A 216 -23.79 27.50 10.44
N GLU A 217 -23.45 26.52 11.28
CA GLU A 217 -22.33 25.61 11.03
C GLU A 217 -22.52 24.86 9.69
N GLN A 218 -21.54 25.01 8.77
CA GLN A 218 -21.51 24.40 7.46
C GLN A 218 -20.47 23.27 7.37
N GLN A 219 -20.51 22.50 6.28
CA GLN A 219 -19.54 21.43 6.01
C GLN A 219 -18.99 21.57 4.60
N ALA A 220 -17.68 21.73 4.49
CA ALA A 220 -16.95 21.67 3.24
C ALA A 220 -16.23 20.32 3.11
N ILE A 221 -16.50 19.57 2.03
CA ILE A 221 -15.88 18.27 1.78
C ILE A 221 -14.74 18.45 0.77
N PHE A 222 -13.55 18.05 1.15
CA PHE A 222 -12.39 18.01 0.26
C PHE A 222 -12.14 16.59 -0.23
N THR A 223 -12.03 16.41 -1.54
CA THR A 223 -11.49 15.20 -2.15
C THR A 223 -9.96 15.31 -2.18
N VAL A 224 -9.30 14.32 -1.62
CA VAL A 224 -7.83 14.17 -1.62
C VAL A 224 -7.50 13.02 -2.56
N ARG A 225 -6.69 13.27 -3.57
CA ARG A 225 -6.37 12.28 -4.60
C ARG A 225 -4.96 12.48 -5.16
N VAL A 226 -4.48 11.47 -5.87
CA VAL A 226 -3.30 11.59 -6.74
C VAL A 226 -3.65 12.49 -7.94
N ASP A 227 -2.70 13.28 -8.39
CA ASP A 227 -2.76 14.01 -9.65
C ASP A 227 -2.06 13.16 -10.72
N ASP A 228 -2.83 12.34 -11.43
CA ASP A 228 -2.34 11.33 -12.38
C ASP A 228 -1.47 11.94 -13.49
N ASP A 229 -1.80 13.18 -13.92
CA ASP A 229 -1.04 13.88 -14.99
C ASP A 229 0.39 14.29 -14.55
N GLU A 230 0.64 14.44 -13.23
CA GLU A 230 1.92 14.89 -12.67
C GLU A 230 2.59 13.84 -11.78
N SER A 231 2.01 12.63 -11.69
CA SER A 231 2.47 11.54 -10.83
C SER A 231 3.04 10.36 -11.62
N HIS A 232 3.73 9.47 -10.93
CA HIS A 232 4.18 8.19 -11.45
C HIS A 232 2.98 7.27 -11.72
N ASP A 233 2.96 6.61 -12.89
CA ASP A 233 1.84 5.78 -13.38
C ASP A 233 1.41 4.67 -12.40
N GLY A 234 2.33 4.16 -11.55
CA GLY A 234 2.01 3.16 -10.51
C GLY A 234 1.05 3.65 -9.43
N TYR A 235 0.77 4.97 -9.37
CA TYR A 235 -0.16 5.57 -8.43
C TYR A 235 -1.50 6.00 -9.06
N ASP A 236 -1.71 5.80 -10.39
CA ASP A 236 -2.90 6.27 -11.11
C ASP A 236 -4.20 5.62 -10.63
N ASP A 237 -4.14 4.37 -10.18
CA ASP A 237 -5.31 3.61 -9.71
C ASP A 237 -5.60 3.79 -8.21
N VAL A 238 -4.86 4.67 -7.50
CA VAL A 238 -5.04 4.92 -6.06
C VAL A 238 -6.39 5.61 -5.81
N THR A 239 -7.18 5.01 -4.92
CA THR A 239 -8.53 5.46 -4.63
C THR A 239 -8.54 6.81 -3.90
N ASP A 240 -9.38 7.73 -4.37
CA ASP A 240 -9.65 9.02 -3.73
C ASP A 240 -10.12 8.86 -2.28
N GLN A 241 -9.68 9.76 -1.41
CA GLN A 241 -10.14 9.85 -0.02
C GLN A 241 -10.80 11.22 0.22
N THR A 242 -11.50 11.37 1.33
CA THR A 242 -12.18 12.63 1.66
C THR A 242 -11.83 13.13 3.06
N VAL A 243 -11.75 14.45 3.19
CA VAL A 243 -11.65 15.16 4.48
C VAL A 243 -12.82 16.13 4.58
N THR A 244 -13.57 16.07 5.67
CA THR A 244 -14.67 16.99 5.95
C THR A 244 -14.19 18.08 6.89
N ALA A 245 -14.29 19.33 6.47
CA ALA A 245 -14.12 20.48 7.33
C ALA A 245 -15.50 20.92 7.87
N THR A 246 -15.59 21.02 9.21
CA THR A 246 -16.73 21.69 9.86
C THR A 246 -16.35 23.16 10.00
N VAL A 247 -17.13 24.04 9.43
CA VAL A 247 -16.92 25.49 9.41
C VAL A 247 -17.93 26.14 10.36
N ALA A 248 -17.43 26.85 11.36
CA ALA A 248 -18.30 27.54 12.31
C ALA A 248 -18.59 28.96 11.81
N ASP A 249 -19.87 29.30 11.71
CA ASP A 249 -20.44 30.61 11.41
C ASP A 249 -20.03 31.63 12.49
N ASP A 250 -19.62 32.85 12.12
CA ASP A 250 -19.23 33.92 13.04
C ASP A 250 -20.11 35.19 12.93
N GLU A 251 -21.16 35.15 12.11
CA GLU A 251 -22.13 36.22 11.99
C GLU A 251 -22.99 36.37 13.26
N PRO A 252 -23.22 37.64 13.71
CA PRO A 252 -24.01 37.86 14.90
C PRO A 252 -25.48 37.55 14.69
N VAL A 253 -26.04 36.66 15.50
CA VAL A 253 -27.50 36.51 15.56
C VAL A 253 -28.11 37.86 15.93
N ILE A 254 -28.69 38.57 14.98
CA ILE A 254 -29.45 39.81 15.24
C ILE A 254 -30.74 39.39 15.93
N ASP A 255 -30.76 39.41 17.25
CA ASP A 255 -31.98 39.27 18.04
C ASP A 255 -33.00 40.34 17.52
N PRO A 256 -34.22 39.98 17.11
CA PRO A 256 -35.21 40.96 16.72
C PRO A 256 -35.38 41.93 17.88
N PRO A 257 -35.42 43.25 17.59
CA PRO A 257 -35.55 44.26 18.68
C PRO A 257 -36.81 43.87 19.50
N PRO A 258 -36.72 43.96 20.84
CA PRO A 258 -37.82 43.60 21.71
C PRO A 258 -39.08 44.34 21.25
N PRO A 259 -40.25 43.68 21.21
CA PRO A 259 -41.44 44.26 20.70
C PRO A 259 -41.69 45.60 21.39
N THR A 260 -41.67 46.69 20.62
CA THR A 260 -41.98 48.03 21.13
C THR A 260 -43.37 47.99 21.72
N THR A 261 -43.48 47.83 23.04
CA THR A 261 -44.74 48.03 23.74
C THR A 261 -45.10 49.49 23.64
N THR A 262 -45.84 49.84 22.59
CA THR A 262 -46.52 51.12 22.51
C THR A 262 -47.55 51.13 23.63
N SER A 263 -47.16 51.72 24.78
CA SER A 263 -48.13 51.99 25.82
C SER A 263 -49.13 53.00 25.27
N LEU A 264 -50.29 52.48 24.91
CA LEU A 264 -51.45 53.34 24.65
C LEU A 264 -51.79 54.05 25.97
N VAL A 265 -51.31 55.27 26.11
CA VAL A 265 -51.88 56.18 27.10
C VAL A 265 -53.31 56.44 26.70
N ILE A 266 -54.25 55.70 27.23
CA ILE A 266 -55.65 56.02 27.15
C ILE A 266 -55.88 57.18 28.12
N ASP A 267 -56.00 58.39 27.60
CA ASP A 267 -56.53 59.53 28.33
C ASP A 267 -57.93 59.17 28.98
N PRO A 268 -58.07 59.37 30.29
CA PRO A 268 -59.37 59.04 30.94
C PRO A 268 -60.52 60.01 30.38
N PRO A 269 -61.66 59.47 30.04
CA PRO A 269 -62.79 60.27 29.61
C PRO A 269 -63.24 61.16 30.75
N PRO A 270 -63.79 62.39 30.46
CA PRO A 270 -64.30 63.34 31.47
C PRO A 270 -65.49 62.77 32.26
N PRO A 271 -65.71 63.19 33.53
CA PRO A 271 -66.65 62.59 34.39
C PRO A 271 -68.09 62.95 33.95
N THR A 272 -68.91 61.96 33.68
CA THR A 272 -70.34 62.13 33.53
C THR A 272 -71.08 61.58 34.74
N THR A 273 -71.92 62.45 35.28
CA THR A 273 -72.72 62.28 36.45
C THR A 273 -73.80 61.18 36.31
N THR A 274 -73.88 60.36 37.35
CA THR A 274 -74.95 59.64 38.00
C THR A 274 -76.19 59.22 37.21
N SER A 275 -76.46 57.89 37.21
CA SER A 275 -77.75 57.38 37.70
C SER A 275 -77.65 55.89 38.07
N THR A 276 -78.09 55.62 39.28
CA THR A 276 -78.18 54.25 39.94
C THR A 276 -79.29 53.44 39.28
N THR A 277 -78.99 52.16 38.97
CA THR A 277 -80.05 51.13 39.13
C THR A 277 -79.33 49.76 39.36
N SER A 278 -79.68 49.19 40.51
CA SER A 278 -79.30 47.84 40.94
C SER A 278 -79.96 46.79 40.09
N THR A 279 -79.30 45.71 39.73
CA THR A 279 -79.91 44.36 39.75
C THR A 279 -78.80 43.27 39.80
N THR A 280 -79.09 42.30 40.57
CA THR A 280 -78.42 41.16 41.13
C THR A 280 -78.20 39.99 40.17
N SER A 281 -77.24 39.13 40.55
CA SER A 281 -77.13 37.66 40.27
C SER A 281 -76.63 37.27 38.90
N THR A 282 -75.85 36.25 38.72
CA THR A 282 -75.53 35.00 39.44
C THR A 282 -74.27 34.35 38.89
N THR A 283 -73.63 33.62 39.73
CA THR A 283 -72.57 32.64 39.61
C THR A 283 -72.67 31.67 38.42
N SER A 284 -71.56 31.32 37.80
CA SER A 284 -71.25 29.92 37.50
C SER A 284 -69.75 29.69 37.15
N THR A 285 -69.14 28.97 37.98
CA THR A 285 -67.89 28.23 37.84
C THR A 285 -68.04 27.10 36.83
N THR A 286 -67.07 26.88 35.96
CA THR A 286 -66.64 25.50 35.60
C THR A 286 -65.18 25.44 35.18
N SER A 287 -64.41 24.77 35.96
CA SER A 287 -63.09 24.19 35.66
C SER A 287 -63.27 22.93 34.84
N THR A 288 -62.36 22.63 33.92
CA THR A 288 -61.95 21.25 33.68
C THR A 288 -60.51 21.19 33.12
N THR A 289 -59.78 20.50 33.88
CA THR A 289 -58.49 19.83 33.71
C THR A 289 -58.45 18.82 32.58
N SER A 290 -57.22 18.54 32.15
CA SER A 290 -56.55 17.23 31.91
C SER A 290 -56.07 16.96 30.48
N THR A 291 -54.76 16.78 30.42
CA THR A 291 -53.96 15.56 30.16
C THR A 291 -54.22 14.79 28.88
N THR A 292 -53.28 14.66 28.01
CA THR A 292 -52.21 13.63 27.94
C THR A 292 -51.13 14.07 26.95
#